data_ed3ff699b77cd3e2aabeac4fc18d085a
#
_entry.id   ed3ff699b77cd3e2aabeac4fc18d085a
#
_cell.length_a   1.000
_cell.length_b   1.000
_cell.length_c   1.000
_cell.angle_alpha   90.00
_cell.angle_beta   90.00
_cell.angle_gamma   90.00
#
_symmetry.space_group_name_H-M   'P 1'
#
loop_
_entity.id
_entity.type
_entity.pdbx_description
1 polymer ?
#
loop_
_entity_poly.entity_id
_entity_poly.type
_entity_poly.pdbx_seq_one_letter_code
_entity_poly.pdbx_strand_id
1 'polypeptide(L)'
;MILDPIRTENPFGDPHLFWCEAGFVVANVQALHHDGPLGRTSLHLPDDLTQSVPKRRSEFLAGRLMAALALRQAGLPEAVGRAGRAPVWPEGVAGSITHSKDRAIAAVSIRYRGVGLDCEALVSTDRAMQLAATIFSETEAQLRPDALPFGTFFTLVFSAKEALYKALSPQLARIPGFHEAALTALQPGEMRVEMHGQSHRIRFRLSAKDCVTLVTQKDD
;
A
#
# COMPACT_ATOMS: atom_id res chain seq x y z
N MET A 1 -18.11 9.32 5.21
CA MET A 1 -16.88 8.58 5.46
C MET A 1 -16.10 8.31 4.17
N ILE A 2 -16.64 7.65 3.17
CA ILE A 2 -15.99 7.56 1.85
C ILE A 2 -16.39 8.78 1.01
N LEU A 3 -15.42 9.34 0.30
CA LEU A 3 -15.59 10.45 -0.62
C LEU A 3 -15.61 9.91 -2.05
N ASP A 4 -16.69 10.19 -2.77
CA ASP A 4 -16.79 9.85 -4.19
C ASP A 4 -16.01 10.86 -5.07
N PRO A 5 -15.57 10.46 -6.28
CA PRO A 5 -15.76 9.14 -6.88
C PRO A 5 -14.74 8.10 -6.41
N ILE A 6 -15.15 6.84 -6.32
CA ILE A 6 -14.23 5.71 -6.22
C ILE A 6 -13.56 5.53 -7.59
N ARG A 7 -12.22 5.58 -7.61
CA ARG A 7 -11.43 5.38 -8.82
C ARG A 7 -11.06 3.92 -8.95
N THR A 8 -11.21 3.39 -10.17
CA THR A 8 -10.92 1.97 -10.49
C THR A 8 -9.81 1.83 -11.52
N GLU A 9 -9.35 2.94 -12.08
CA GLU A 9 -8.24 2.95 -13.02
C GLU A 9 -6.91 2.75 -12.29
N ASN A 10 -6.17 1.72 -12.71
CA ASN A 10 -4.85 1.43 -12.16
C ASN A 10 -3.81 2.42 -12.72
N PRO A 11 -3.23 3.29 -11.90
CA PRO A 11 -2.31 4.34 -12.38
C PRO A 11 -0.98 3.79 -12.89
N PHE A 12 -0.69 2.49 -12.68
CA PHE A 12 0.51 1.83 -13.18
C PHE A 12 0.33 1.16 -14.53
N GLY A 13 -0.88 1.17 -15.10
CA GLY A 13 -1.18 0.55 -16.40
C GLY A 13 -0.98 -0.96 -16.43
N ASP A 14 -1.05 -1.65 -15.30
CA ASP A 14 -0.86 -3.10 -15.19
C ASP A 14 -2.20 -3.80 -15.39
N PRO A 15 -2.39 -4.55 -16.51
CA PRO A 15 -3.68 -5.16 -16.83
C PRO A 15 -4.05 -6.34 -15.91
N HIS A 16 -3.12 -6.80 -15.08
CA HIS A 16 -3.33 -7.91 -14.16
C HIS A 16 -3.67 -7.48 -12.74
N LEU A 17 -3.84 -6.18 -12.53
CA LEU A 17 -4.23 -5.60 -11.24
C LEU A 17 -5.62 -4.98 -11.32
N PHE A 18 -6.52 -5.44 -10.47
CA PHE A 18 -7.78 -4.77 -10.16
C PHE A 18 -7.55 -3.77 -9.03
N TRP A 19 -7.88 -2.52 -9.28
CA TRP A 19 -7.56 -1.36 -8.45
C TRP A 19 -8.80 -0.65 -7.96
N CYS A 20 -8.83 -0.28 -6.69
CA CYS A 20 -9.80 0.65 -6.15
C CYS A 20 -9.13 1.65 -5.22
N GLU A 21 -9.48 2.92 -5.36
CA GLU A 21 -9.07 3.98 -4.45
C GLU A 21 -10.17 5.00 -4.22
N ALA A 22 -10.22 5.56 -3.02
CA ALA A 22 -11.09 6.67 -2.69
C ALA A 22 -10.50 7.54 -1.58
N GLY A 23 -10.96 8.77 -1.52
CA GLY A 23 -10.83 9.60 -0.33
C GLY A 23 -11.72 9.08 0.79
N PHE A 24 -11.37 9.37 2.06
CA PHE A 24 -12.24 9.15 3.20
C PHE A 24 -12.05 10.23 4.27
N VAL A 25 -13.08 10.44 5.07
CA VAL A 25 -12.99 11.30 6.24
C VAL A 25 -13.02 10.46 7.52
N VAL A 26 -12.25 10.87 8.51
CA VAL A 26 -12.27 10.25 9.84
C VAL A 26 -13.62 10.47 10.49
N ALA A 27 -14.27 9.40 10.92
CA ALA A 27 -15.57 9.43 11.56
C ALA A 27 -15.67 8.39 12.69
N ASN A 28 -16.53 8.65 13.64
CA ASN A 28 -16.81 7.72 14.74
C ASN A 28 -17.80 6.64 14.27
N VAL A 29 -17.31 5.64 13.55
CA VAL A 29 -18.13 4.62 12.89
C VAL A 29 -17.81 3.21 13.40
N GLN A 30 -18.82 2.36 13.44
CA GLN A 30 -18.69 0.92 13.72
C GLN A 30 -18.98 0.07 12.49
N ALA A 31 -19.59 0.67 11.48
CA ALA A 31 -19.91 0.03 10.22
C ALA A 31 -19.80 1.02 9.07
N LEU A 32 -19.63 0.51 7.86
CA LEU A 32 -19.64 1.24 6.62
C LEU A 32 -20.62 0.57 5.67
N HIS A 33 -21.55 1.36 5.15
CA HIS A 33 -22.43 0.99 4.06
C HIS A 33 -22.09 1.85 2.84
N HIS A 34 -21.87 1.21 1.71
CA HIS A 34 -21.61 1.86 0.44
C HIS A 34 -22.55 1.29 -0.62
N ASP A 35 -23.17 2.16 -1.40
CA ASP A 35 -24.01 1.82 -2.54
C ASP A 35 -23.56 2.70 -3.72
N GLY A 36 -23.01 2.10 -4.76
CA GLY A 36 -22.41 2.80 -5.89
C GLY A 36 -22.42 1.97 -7.17
N PRO A 37 -21.79 2.47 -8.25
CA PRO A 37 -21.75 1.79 -9.54
C PRO A 37 -21.20 0.36 -9.50
N LEU A 38 -20.34 0.06 -8.54
CA LEU A 38 -19.79 -1.28 -8.31
C LEU A 38 -20.68 -2.15 -7.40
N GLY A 39 -21.87 -1.67 -7.03
CA GLY A 39 -22.84 -2.39 -6.22
C GLY A 39 -22.75 -2.07 -4.72
N ARG A 40 -23.60 -2.74 -3.96
CA ARG A 40 -23.79 -2.50 -2.53
C ARG A 40 -22.83 -3.34 -1.68
N THR A 41 -22.16 -2.72 -0.70
CA THR A 41 -21.24 -3.37 0.25
C THR A 41 -21.54 -2.90 1.66
N SER A 42 -21.55 -3.85 2.62
CA SER A 42 -21.69 -3.58 4.05
C SER A 42 -20.53 -4.20 4.80
N LEU A 43 -19.85 -3.41 5.60
CA LEU A 43 -18.69 -3.81 6.39
C LEU A 43 -18.88 -3.41 7.85
N HIS A 44 -18.48 -4.27 8.77
CA HIS A 44 -18.47 -4.02 10.20
C HIS A 44 -17.06 -4.08 10.76
N LEU A 45 -16.79 -3.33 11.83
CA LEU A 45 -15.54 -3.47 12.55
C LEU A 45 -15.49 -4.82 13.27
N PRO A 46 -14.32 -5.48 13.27
CA PRO A 46 -14.05 -6.57 14.20
C PRO A 46 -14.10 -6.08 15.65
N ASP A 47 -14.48 -6.94 16.58
CA ASP A 47 -14.68 -6.61 17.98
C ASP A 47 -13.47 -5.95 18.63
N ASP A 48 -12.25 -6.42 18.31
CA ASP A 48 -10.99 -5.88 18.83
C ASP A 48 -10.65 -4.47 18.30
N LEU A 49 -11.32 -3.99 17.26
CA LEU A 49 -11.16 -2.64 16.72
C LEU A 49 -12.26 -1.67 17.18
N THR A 50 -13.31 -2.14 17.83
CA THR A 50 -14.45 -1.30 18.25
C THR A 50 -14.05 -0.20 19.22
N GLN A 51 -13.04 -0.44 20.05
CA GLN A 51 -12.48 0.53 21.02
C GLN A 51 -11.29 1.33 20.48
N SER A 52 -10.88 1.11 19.21
CA SER A 52 -9.81 1.89 18.60
C SER A 52 -10.24 3.34 18.37
N VAL A 53 -9.24 4.24 18.24
CA VAL A 53 -9.50 5.64 17.90
C VAL A 53 -10.25 5.78 16.57
N PRO A 54 -11.09 6.82 16.38
CA PRO A 54 -11.89 7.00 15.18
C PRO A 54 -11.09 6.93 13.88
N LYS A 55 -9.86 7.45 13.87
CA LYS A 55 -8.95 7.38 12.72
C LYS A 55 -8.70 5.92 12.32
N ARG A 56 -8.30 5.06 13.27
CA ARG A 56 -7.98 3.66 12.99
C ARG A 56 -9.18 2.88 12.48
N ARG A 57 -10.37 3.14 13.02
CA ARG A 57 -11.61 2.53 12.56
C ARG A 57 -11.96 2.92 11.13
N SER A 58 -11.85 4.22 10.82
CA SER A 58 -12.10 4.75 9.47
C SER A 58 -11.11 4.19 8.44
N GLU A 59 -9.83 4.16 8.77
CA GLU A 59 -8.78 3.56 7.93
C GLU A 59 -9.05 2.09 7.63
N PHE A 60 -9.43 1.32 8.65
CA PHE A 60 -9.74 -0.10 8.49
C PHE A 60 -10.93 -0.31 7.54
N LEU A 61 -12.05 0.35 7.80
CA LEU A 61 -13.27 0.20 6.99
C LEU A 61 -13.07 0.72 5.56
N ALA A 62 -12.40 1.85 5.39
CA ALA A 62 -12.09 2.38 4.06
C ALA A 62 -11.20 1.42 3.25
N GLY A 63 -10.13 0.92 3.86
CA GLY A 63 -9.24 -0.05 3.21
C GLY A 63 -9.96 -1.35 2.85
N ARG A 64 -10.83 -1.86 3.74
CA ARG A 64 -11.62 -3.07 3.46
C ARG A 64 -12.68 -2.86 2.38
N LEU A 65 -13.28 -1.68 2.30
CA LEU A 65 -14.17 -1.35 1.18
C LEU A 65 -13.41 -1.37 -0.15
N MET A 66 -12.26 -0.71 -0.23
CA MET A 66 -11.46 -0.72 -1.46
C MET A 66 -11.07 -2.14 -1.86
N ALA A 67 -10.70 -3.00 -0.90
CA ALA A 67 -10.38 -4.40 -1.16
C ALA A 67 -11.59 -5.20 -1.66
N ALA A 68 -12.75 -5.07 -1.03
CA ALA A 68 -13.99 -5.72 -1.46
C ALA A 68 -14.38 -5.34 -2.90
N LEU A 69 -14.29 -4.05 -3.22
CA LEU A 69 -14.61 -3.55 -4.57
C LEU A 69 -13.59 -4.00 -5.62
N ALA A 70 -12.30 -4.07 -5.28
CA ALA A 70 -11.27 -4.60 -6.18
C ALA A 70 -11.47 -6.10 -6.46
N LEU A 71 -11.82 -6.89 -5.43
CA LEU A 71 -12.20 -8.30 -5.58
C LEU A 71 -13.45 -8.48 -6.46
N ARG A 72 -14.47 -7.64 -6.26
CA ARG A 72 -15.69 -7.65 -7.09
C ARG A 72 -15.40 -7.37 -8.56
N GLN A 73 -14.53 -6.42 -8.87
CA GLN A 73 -14.08 -6.17 -10.25
C GLN A 73 -13.38 -7.39 -10.86
N ALA A 74 -12.67 -8.16 -10.05
CA ALA A 74 -12.04 -9.41 -10.47
C ALA A 74 -13.03 -10.59 -10.59
N GLY A 75 -14.31 -10.40 -10.26
CA GLY A 75 -15.30 -11.48 -10.22
C GLY A 75 -15.10 -12.47 -9.07
N LEU A 76 -14.47 -12.03 -7.97
CA LEU A 76 -14.06 -12.85 -6.84
C LEU A 76 -14.93 -12.59 -5.59
N PRO A 77 -14.97 -13.52 -4.62
CA PRO A 77 -15.61 -13.29 -3.33
C PRO A 77 -14.99 -12.07 -2.61
N GLU A 78 -15.83 -11.17 -2.12
CA GLU A 78 -15.41 -9.89 -1.53
C GLU A 78 -14.85 -10.00 -0.11
N ALA A 79 -14.96 -11.17 0.51
CA ALA A 79 -14.52 -11.36 1.88
C ALA A 79 -13.00 -11.38 1.99
N VAL A 80 -12.46 -10.43 2.74
CA VAL A 80 -11.04 -10.38 3.11
C VAL A 80 -10.92 -10.68 4.59
N GLY A 81 -10.35 -11.84 4.92
CA GLY A 81 -10.08 -12.25 6.28
C GLY A 81 -8.98 -11.40 6.96
N ARG A 82 -8.58 -11.79 8.18
CA ARG A 82 -7.54 -11.13 8.95
C ARG A 82 -6.73 -12.12 9.77
N ALA A 83 -5.40 -12.00 9.71
CA ALA A 83 -4.47 -12.68 10.60
C ALA A 83 -3.60 -11.60 11.27
N GLY A 84 -3.88 -11.30 12.55
CA GLY A 84 -3.28 -10.16 13.24
C GLY A 84 -3.61 -8.84 12.52
N ARG A 85 -2.59 -8.19 11.95
CA ARG A 85 -2.75 -6.95 11.17
C ARG A 85 -2.85 -7.20 9.66
N ALA A 86 -2.42 -8.35 9.18
CA ALA A 86 -2.37 -8.68 7.77
C ALA A 86 -3.75 -9.06 7.22
N PRO A 87 -4.10 -8.66 5.98
CA PRO A 87 -5.26 -9.18 5.27
C PRO A 87 -5.02 -10.65 4.88
N VAL A 88 -6.06 -11.47 4.96
CA VAL A 88 -6.08 -12.83 4.43
C VAL A 88 -6.99 -12.81 3.20
N TRP A 89 -6.39 -13.00 2.06
CA TRP A 89 -7.06 -12.97 0.76
C TRP A 89 -7.71 -14.32 0.44
N PRO A 90 -8.70 -14.37 -0.46
CA PRO A 90 -9.20 -15.64 -1.01
C PRO A 90 -8.06 -16.48 -1.63
N GLU A 91 -8.25 -17.78 -1.68
CA GLU A 91 -7.28 -18.70 -2.28
C GLU A 91 -6.94 -18.30 -3.73
N GLY A 92 -5.65 -18.33 -4.09
CA GLY A 92 -5.14 -17.95 -5.40
C GLY A 92 -5.14 -16.43 -5.67
N VAL A 93 -5.45 -15.61 -4.66
CA VAL A 93 -5.46 -14.15 -4.80
C VAL A 93 -4.32 -13.52 -4.02
N ALA A 94 -3.50 -12.72 -4.69
CA ALA A 94 -2.58 -11.80 -4.05
C ALA A 94 -3.20 -10.40 -3.99
N GLY A 95 -3.01 -9.70 -2.88
CA GLY A 95 -3.54 -8.35 -2.76
C GLY A 95 -2.86 -7.53 -1.69
N SER A 96 -3.06 -6.22 -1.75
CA SER A 96 -2.53 -5.27 -0.77
C SER A 96 -3.50 -4.13 -0.51
N ILE A 97 -3.49 -3.66 0.72
CA ILE A 97 -4.27 -2.51 1.18
C ILE A 97 -3.30 -1.49 1.76
N THR A 98 -3.49 -0.23 1.43
CA THR A 98 -2.80 0.88 2.06
C THR A 98 -3.75 2.05 2.33
N HIS A 99 -3.36 2.91 3.24
CA HIS A 99 -4.06 4.16 3.52
C HIS A 99 -3.06 5.22 3.98
N SER A 100 -3.28 6.45 3.58
CA SER A 100 -2.50 7.61 4.02
C SER A 100 -3.45 8.79 4.23
N LYS A 101 -3.37 9.45 5.38
CA LYS A 101 -4.20 10.60 5.75
C LYS A 101 -5.71 10.35 5.51
N ASP A 102 -6.17 10.71 4.32
CA ASP A 102 -7.56 10.72 3.88
C ASP A 102 -7.81 9.88 2.62
N ARG A 103 -6.86 8.99 2.26
CA ARG A 103 -6.90 8.15 1.06
C ARG A 103 -6.72 6.68 1.42
N ALA A 104 -7.58 5.83 0.89
CA ALA A 104 -7.48 4.37 0.98
C ALA A 104 -7.37 3.77 -0.41
N ILE A 105 -6.50 2.77 -0.56
CA ILE A 105 -6.22 2.11 -1.82
C ILE A 105 -6.13 0.60 -1.59
N ALA A 106 -6.66 -0.18 -2.52
CA ALA A 106 -6.42 -1.62 -2.60
C ALA A 106 -6.13 -2.04 -4.04
N ALA A 107 -5.28 -3.05 -4.17
CA ALA A 107 -5.02 -3.73 -5.43
C ALA A 107 -5.03 -5.24 -5.21
N VAL A 108 -5.64 -5.99 -6.13
CA VAL A 108 -5.69 -7.46 -6.11
C VAL A 108 -5.33 -8.04 -7.47
N SER A 109 -4.82 -9.26 -7.47
CA SER A 109 -4.45 -10.01 -8.68
C SER A 109 -4.62 -11.50 -8.47
N ILE A 110 -4.96 -12.22 -9.55
CA ILE A 110 -4.93 -13.68 -9.67
C ILE A 110 -3.75 -14.16 -10.52
N ARG A 111 -2.86 -13.24 -10.90
CA ARG A 111 -1.70 -13.51 -11.80
C ARG A 111 -0.36 -13.32 -11.11
N TYR A 112 -0.37 -12.78 -9.92
CA TYR A 112 0.83 -12.56 -9.13
C TYR A 112 0.76 -13.38 -7.85
N ARG A 113 1.89 -13.92 -7.41
CA ARG A 113 2.00 -14.59 -6.10
C ARG A 113 2.10 -13.60 -4.94
N GLY A 114 2.47 -12.34 -5.23
CA GLY A 114 2.57 -11.28 -4.24
C GLY A 114 2.25 -9.92 -4.85
N VAL A 115 1.46 -9.12 -4.13
CA VAL A 115 1.16 -7.73 -4.42
C VAL A 115 1.41 -6.92 -3.16
N GLY A 116 2.25 -5.90 -3.28
CA GLY A 116 2.54 -4.95 -2.20
C GLY A 116 2.29 -3.53 -2.66
N LEU A 117 1.49 -2.82 -1.90
CA LEU A 117 1.08 -1.45 -2.17
C LEU A 117 1.31 -0.60 -0.94
N ASP A 118 1.93 0.56 -1.13
CA ASP A 118 2.03 1.54 -0.08
C ASP A 118 1.76 2.95 -0.59
N CYS A 119 1.21 3.80 0.29
CA CYS A 119 0.89 5.20 0.00
C CYS A 119 1.26 6.05 1.19
N GLU A 120 2.15 7.03 0.97
CA GLU A 120 2.66 7.88 2.03
C GLU A 120 2.61 9.36 1.64
N ALA A 121 2.23 10.19 2.61
CA ALA A 121 2.33 11.63 2.46
C ALA A 121 3.80 12.06 2.52
N LEU A 122 4.20 12.97 1.62
CA LEU A 122 5.57 13.49 1.63
C LEU A 122 5.87 14.18 2.96
N VAL A 123 7.00 13.80 3.57
CA VAL A 123 7.47 14.44 4.81
C VAL A 123 8.40 15.61 4.47
N SER A 124 8.55 16.54 5.42
CA SER A 124 9.51 17.62 5.30
C SER A 124 10.95 17.11 5.32
N THR A 125 11.87 17.87 4.76
CA THR A 125 13.31 17.56 4.80
C THR A 125 13.81 17.40 6.24
N ASP A 126 13.40 18.28 7.16
CA ASP A 126 13.83 18.21 8.56
C ASP A 126 13.36 16.90 9.24
N ARG A 127 12.12 16.49 8.98
CA ARG A 127 11.61 15.23 9.50
C ARG A 127 12.32 14.02 8.89
N ALA A 128 12.60 14.07 7.60
CA ALA A 128 13.35 13.03 6.90
C ALA A 128 14.77 12.88 7.46
N MET A 129 15.47 14.00 7.70
CA MET A 129 16.83 13.98 8.28
C MET A 129 16.88 13.31 9.65
N GLN A 130 15.85 13.50 10.49
CA GLN A 130 15.77 12.86 11.82
C GLN A 130 15.58 11.34 11.75
N LEU A 131 14.98 10.84 10.68
CA LEU A 131 14.59 9.43 10.56
C LEU A 131 15.42 8.65 9.54
N ALA A 132 16.20 9.32 8.70
CA ALA A 132 16.89 8.71 7.57
C ALA A 132 17.72 7.47 7.95
N ALA A 133 18.53 7.59 9.00
CA ALA A 133 19.40 6.51 9.46
C ALA A 133 18.64 5.24 9.92
N THR A 134 17.34 5.33 10.20
CA THR A 134 16.51 4.16 10.54
C THR A 134 15.96 3.44 9.32
N ILE A 135 15.95 4.10 8.16
CA ILE A 135 15.30 3.61 6.93
C ILE A 135 16.32 3.14 5.89
N PHE A 136 17.42 3.88 5.69
CA PHE A 136 18.42 3.56 4.68
C PHE A 136 19.84 3.99 5.10
N SER A 137 20.83 3.40 4.45
CA SER A 137 22.26 3.65 4.67
C SER A 137 22.73 4.91 3.93
N GLU A 138 23.95 5.36 4.24
CA GLU A 138 24.61 6.44 3.51
C GLU A 138 24.80 6.08 2.02
N THR A 139 25.12 4.83 1.70
CA THR A 139 25.26 4.36 0.32
C THR A 139 23.94 4.49 -0.44
N GLU A 140 22.82 4.15 0.17
CA GLU A 140 21.49 4.33 -0.43
C GLU A 140 21.17 5.82 -0.60
N ALA A 141 21.57 6.68 0.35
CA ALA A 141 21.35 8.12 0.27
C ALA A 141 22.07 8.77 -0.94
N GLN A 142 23.21 8.22 -1.36
CA GLN A 142 23.97 8.68 -2.54
C GLN A 142 23.23 8.43 -3.87
N LEU A 143 22.23 7.55 -3.89
CA LEU A 143 21.40 7.30 -5.07
C LEU A 143 20.32 8.36 -5.28
N ARG A 144 20.21 9.33 -4.39
CA ARG A 144 19.25 10.43 -4.53
C ARG A 144 19.68 11.37 -5.68
N PRO A 145 18.84 11.60 -6.71
CA PRO A 145 19.10 12.64 -7.69
C PRO A 145 19.11 14.04 -7.04
N ASP A 146 20.01 14.91 -7.46
CA ASP A 146 20.15 16.27 -6.89
C ASP A 146 18.85 17.07 -6.94
N ALA A 147 18.10 16.94 -8.03
CA ALA A 147 16.82 17.62 -8.22
C ALA A 147 15.67 17.08 -7.32
N LEU A 148 15.84 15.91 -6.66
CA LEU A 148 14.81 15.33 -5.82
C LEU A 148 14.97 15.82 -4.37
N PRO A 149 13.98 16.53 -3.78
CA PRO A 149 14.05 16.95 -2.38
C PRO A 149 14.27 15.78 -1.44
N PHE A 150 15.09 15.97 -0.39
CA PHE A 150 15.46 14.89 0.52
C PHE A 150 14.23 14.25 1.22
N GLY A 151 13.25 15.07 1.62
CA GLY A 151 11.99 14.55 2.21
C GLY A 151 11.21 13.66 1.25
N THR A 152 11.20 14.01 -0.05
CA THR A 152 10.57 13.19 -1.09
C THR A 152 11.32 11.88 -1.30
N PHE A 153 12.64 11.93 -1.40
CA PHE A 153 13.48 10.73 -1.50
C PHE A 153 13.28 9.78 -0.31
N PHE A 154 13.34 10.32 0.90
CA PHE A 154 13.08 9.56 2.14
C PHE A 154 11.73 8.85 2.08
N THR A 155 10.67 9.59 1.74
CA THR A 155 9.31 9.04 1.69
C THR A 155 9.20 7.93 0.64
N LEU A 156 9.81 8.12 -0.53
CA LEU A 156 9.84 7.11 -1.60
C LEU A 156 10.54 5.82 -1.16
N VAL A 157 11.73 5.93 -0.53
CA VAL A 157 12.49 4.75 -0.08
C VAL A 157 11.75 4.02 1.05
N PHE A 158 11.18 4.75 2.00
CA PHE A 158 10.37 4.19 3.07
C PHE A 158 9.17 3.42 2.49
N SER A 159 8.37 4.09 1.67
CA SER A 159 7.19 3.50 1.03
C SER A 159 7.54 2.29 0.14
N ALA A 160 8.67 2.35 -0.58
CA ALA A 160 9.14 1.22 -1.39
C ALA A 160 9.45 -0.03 -0.57
N LYS A 161 10.13 0.14 0.58
CA LYS A 161 10.44 -0.96 1.48
C LYS A 161 9.17 -1.53 2.13
N GLU A 162 8.24 -0.68 2.54
CA GLU A 162 6.92 -1.10 3.06
C GLU A 162 6.11 -1.88 2.01
N ALA A 163 6.07 -1.41 0.76
CA ALA A 163 5.40 -2.13 -0.32
C ALA A 163 6.06 -3.49 -0.58
N LEU A 164 7.41 -3.55 -0.56
CA LEU A 164 8.14 -4.80 -0.73
C LEU A 164 7.79 -5.79 0.39
N TYR A 165 7.78 -5.36 1.65
CA TYR A 165 7.44 -6.22 2.78
C TYR A 165 6.01 -6.74 2.69
N LYS A 166 5.05 -5.92 2.25
CA LYS A 166 3.67 -6.35 2.01
C LYS A 166 3.59 -7.42 0.91
N ALA A 167 4.34 -7.24 -0.20
CA ALA A 167 4.37 -8.21 -1.29
C ALA A 167 4.99 -9.55 -0.87
N LEU A 168 6.00 -9.52 0.00
CA LEU A 168 6.71 -10.71 0.47
C LEU A 168 6.08 -11.33 1.72
N SER A 169 5.13 -10.65 2.39
CA SER A 169 4.63 -11.05 3.71
C SER A 169 4.17 -12.51 3.81
N PRO A 170 3.58 -13.16 2.79
CA PRO A 170 3.24 -14.58 2.87
C PRO A 170 4.46 -15.51 2.97
N GLN A 171 5.66 -15.03 2.62
CA GLN A 171 6.91 -15.80 2.58
C GLN A 171 7.85 -15.44 3.74
N LEU A 172 7.53 -14.39 4.50
CA LEU A 172 8.37 -13.88 5.57
C LEU A 172 7.95 -14.47 6.92
N ALA A 173 8.91 -15.04 7.65
CA ALA A 173 8.67 -15.53 9.01
C ALA A 173 8.46 -14.39 10.03
N ARG A 174 8.96 -13.19 9.74
CA ARG A 174 8.84 -11.97 10.55
C ARG A 174 8.85 -10.73 9.67
N ILE A 175 8.46 -9.60 10.22
CA ILE A 175 8.63 -8.30 9.55
C ILE A 175 10.12 -7.95 9.55
N PRO A 176 10.75 -7.72 8.37
CA PRO A 176 12.16 -7.35 8.28
C PRO A 176 12.42 -5.95 8.83
N GLY A 177 13.66 -5.70 9.26
CA GLY A 177 14.13 -4.34 9.49
C GLY A 177 14.42 -3.62 8.16
N PHE A 178 14.33 -2.29 8.14
CA PHE A 178 14.51 -1.51 6.90
C PHE A 178 15.89 -1.70 6.24
N HIS A 179 16.91 -2.00 7.01
CA HIS A 179 18.27 -2.27 6.49
C HIS A 179 18.45 -3.66 5.87
N GLU A 180 17.46 -4.56 5.98
CA GLU A 180 17.49 -5.86 5.31
C GLU A 180 17.10 -5.76 3.82
N ALA A 181 16.56 -4.61 3.42
CA ALA A 181 16.23 -4.28 2.05
C ALA A 181 17.02 -3.04 1.62
N ALA A 182 17.89 -3.16 0.63
CA ALA A 182 18.79 -2.10 0.20
C ALA A 182 18.33 -1.52 -1.15
N LEU A 183 18.14 -0.20 -1.23
CA LEU A 183 17.94 0.49 -2.50
C LEU A 183 19.23 0.38 -3.34
N THR A 184 19.14 -0.11 -4.57
CA THR A 184 20.27 -0.27 -5.48
C THR A 184 20.19 0.58 -6.74
N ALA A 185 18.98 1.05 -7.10
CA ALA A 185 18.80 1.98 -8.21
C ALA A 185 17.51 2.79 -8.04
N LEU A 186 17.54 4.04 -8.52
CA LEU A 186 16.39 4.93 -8.62
C LEU A 186 16.36 5.56 -10.00
N GLN A 187 15.24 5.40 -10.71
CA GLN A 187 14.97 5.97 -12.02
C GLN A 187 13.55 6.58 -12.03
N PRO A 188 13.20 7.44 -12.99
CA PRO A 188 11.85 7.99 -13.07
C PRO A 188 10.77 6.91 -13.11
N GLY A 189 9.91 6.87 -12.08
CA GLY A 189 8.79 5.92 -11.95
C GLY A 189 9.16 4.52 -11.47
N GLU A 190 10.45 4.23 -11.24
CA GLU A 190 10.93 2.90 -10.86
C GLU A 190 12.11 2.94 -9.88
N MET A 191 12.13 1.99 -8.96
CA MET A 191 13.26 1.70 -8.07
C MET A 191 13.60 0.21 -8.12
N ARG A 192 14.85 -0.10 -7.78
CA ARG A 192 15.28 -1.48 -7.49
C ARG A 192 15.72 -1.57 -6.05
N VAL A 193 15.23 -2.59 -5.37
CA VAL A 193 15.57 -2.89 -3.98
C VAL A 193 16.04 -4.33 -3.93
N GLU A 194 17.20 -4.56 -3.35
CA GLU A 194 17.74 -5.90 -3.12
C GLU A 194 17.37 -6.36 -1.71
N MET A 195 16.88 -7.58 -1.59
CA MET A 195 16.56 -8.23 -0.33
C MET A 195 16.81 -9.73 -0.43
N HIS A 196 17.53 -10.31 0.53
CA HIS A 196 17.89 -11.74 0.56
C HIS A 196 18.54 -12.23 -0.76
N GLY A 197 19.40 -11.40 -1.39
CA GLY A 197 20.07 -11.71 -2.63
C GLY A 197 19.19 -11.66 -3.88
N GLN A 198 17.96 -11.20 -3.77
CA GLN A 198 17.03 -11.02 -4.88
C GLN A 198 16.76 -9.54 -5.16
N SER A 199 16.77 -9.15 -6.44
CA SER A 199 16.46 -7.79 -6.88
C SER A 199 14.98 -7.66 -7.18
N HIS A 200 14.31 -6.74 -6.51
CA HIS A 200 12.90 -6.46 -6.66
C HIS A 200 12.67 -5.13 -7.38
N ARG A 201 11.79 -5.16 -8.36
CA ARG A 201 11.34 -3.98 -9.10
C ARG A 201 10.18 -3.33 -8.36
N ILE A 202 10.29 -2.04 -8.07
CA ILE A 202 9.26 -1.25 -7.40
C ILE A 202 8.87 -0.10 -8.31
N ARG A 203 7.63 -0.06 -8.72
CA ARG A 203 7.07 1.06 -9.49
C ARG A 203 6.53 2.11 -8.52
N PHE A 204 6.64 3.38 -8.87
CA PHE A 204 6.06 4.45 -8.07
C PHE A 204 5.38 5.54 -8.89
N ARG A 205 4.46 6.22 -8.26
CA ARG A 205 3.87 7.48 -8.71
C ARG A 205 4.06 8.52 -7.62
N LEU A 206 4.46 9.71 -8.05
CA LEU A 206 4.73 10.85 -7.17
C LEU A 206 3.79 11.99 -7.54
N SER A 207 3.12 12.54 -6.52
CA SER A 207 2.35 13.78 -6.61
C SER A 207 3.04 14.90 -5.83
N ALA A 208 2.47 16.09 -5.82
CA ALA A 208 2.96 17.17 -4.97
C ALA A 208 2.75 16.92 -3.46
N LYS A 209 1.94 15.91 -3.08
CA LYS A 209 1.52 15.69 -1.67
C LYS A 209 1.89 14.31 -1.14
N ASP A 210 1.96 13.32 -2.01
CA ASP A 210 2.12 11.91 -1.64
C ASP A 210 2.91 11.11 -2.69
N CYS A 211 3.31 9.91 -2.31
CA CYS A 211 3.76 8.88 -3.23
C CYS A 211 2.92 7.61 -3.08
N VAL A 212 2.81 6.86 -4.16
CA VAL A 212 2.27 5.50 -4.17
C VAL A 212 3.32 4.57 -4.76
N THR A 213 3.62 3.49 -4.06
CA THR A 213 4.58 2.46 -4.49
C THR A 213 3.90 1.12 -4.67
N LEU A 214 4.34 0.36 -5.66
CA LEU A 214 3.76 -0.92 -6.05
C LEU A 214 4.84 -1.94 -6.36
N VAL A 215 4.72 -3.10 -5.73
CA VAL A 215 5.51 -4.31 -6.01
C VAL A 215 4.58 -5.40 -6.49
N THR A 216 4.94 -6.08 -7.56
CA THR A 216 4.27 -7.28 -8.03
C THR A 216 5.27 -8.41 -8.19
N GLN A 217 4.96 -9.59 -7.67
CA GLN A 217 5.78 -10.78 -7.81
C GLN A 217 5.10 -11.78 -8.73
N LYS A 218 5.79 -12.20 -9.78
CA LYS A 218 5.34 -13.29 -10.67
C LYS A 218 5.69 -14.63 -10.03
N ASP A 219 4.98 -15.65 -10.44
CA ASP A 219 5.46 -17.02 -10.30
C ASP A 219 6.69 -17.18 -11.21
N ASP A 220 7.71 -17.87 -10.71
CA ASP A 220 8.92 -18.21 -11.48
C ASP A 220 8.61 -19.22 -12.57
#